data_0fe85e559342b9f18d20b3a509b7038c
#
_entry.id   0fe85e559342b9f18d20b3a509b7038c
#
_cell.length_a   1.000
_cell.length_b   1.000
_cell.length_c   1.000
_cell.angle_alpha   90.00
_cell.angle_beta   90.00
_cell.angle_gamma   90.00
#
_symmetry.space_group_name_H-M   'P 1'
#
loop_
_entity.id
_entity.type
_entity.pdbx_description
1 polymer ?
#
loop_
_entity_poly.entity_id
_entity_poly.type
_entity_poly.pdbx_seq_one_letter_code
_entity_poly.pdbx_strand_id
1 'polypeptide(L)'
;MGLNYYQIKKNVLKARKLVIRGTTAAGSGHPGGSFSMAEIMGCIFYRHLKYDPKNPEWEDRDKLILSKGHASPGLFSNMAVAGYFEEDKIETLRQFGSKLQGHPDLKCPGVEFCGGSLGIGLSYSIGNALASKIDGKENRIFTVMGDGESDEGQVWEAAMTAAKYKVDNLTLILDRNFIQQDSYTEKIMPLDENLETDELSEMWKDASRWKTGDKWRSFGWNVIEIDGHRIEQISNAIDRAKTIKGLPTIIIARTIKGKAVEHMEDNPQWHGKAAKPEFVPIIEQELESQFMIAPSIIAGDMTNLAKEVKRCDDGRADYIHLDVMDGQFVPTTTFDHVKIKELRPLTVIPFDAHLMINEPVKHVKDYVDAGSDIITVHTEVCDESSFGEIHDILKSNQVSTGLAINPDTELPDWSKKFLPLLDQLIVMSVVPGKSGQKYIETSHEKTQKLVQILKENQFEGYIEIDGGVTLENVGDCFADGARAFVGGSAIIGQNDVRLVIREFRNKILRSRRKLLIQKANELGGTELVNKWIDLHVVGKKKDELLQIAKELGYQ
;
A
#
# COMPACT_ATOMS: atom_id res chain seq x y z
N MET A 1 9.46 -15.72 8.48
CA MET A 1 10.01 -14.85 7.44
C MET A 1 8.90 -13.90 7.01
N GLY A 2 9.18 -12.60 6.90
CA GLY A 2 8.19 -11.62 6.47
C GLY A 2 7.84 -11.75 4.99
N LEU A 3 6.68 -11.23 4.58
CA LEU A 3 6.27 -11.21 3.18
C LEU A 3 7.00 -10.08 2.41
N ASN A 4 7.07 -10.21 1.08
CA ASN A 4 7.53 -9.12 0.21
C ASN A 4 6.50 -7.98 0.17
N TYR A 5 6.87 -6.84 -0.40
CA TYR A 5 6.02 -5.64 -0.40
C TYR A 5 4.72 -5.85 -1.18
N TYR A 6 4.75 -6.60 -2.28
CA TYR A 6 3.56 -6.90 -3.05
C TYR A 6 2.57 -7.79 -2.28
N GLN A 7 3.07 -8.85 -1.66
CA GLN A 7 2.25 -9.73 -0.82
C GLN A 7 1.62 -8.99 0.36
N ILE A 8 2.35 -8.02 0.95
CA ILE A 8 1.78 -7.13 1.97
C ILE A 8 0.64 -6.30 1.37
N LYS A 9 0.82 -5.68 0.18
CA LYS A 9 -0.24 -4.92 -0.51
C LYS A 9 -1.48 -5.79 -0.77
N LYS A 10 -1.30 -7.03 -1.22
CA LYS A 10 -2.37 -7.99 -1.44
C LYS A 10 -3.15 -8.30 -0.16
N ASN A 11 -2.45 -8.55 0.95
CA ASN A 11 -3.09 -8.81 2.24
C ASN A 11 -3.79 -7.55 2.80
N VAL A 12 -3.22 -6.37 2.59
CA VAL A 12 -3.86 -5.08 2.93
C VAL A 12 -5.16 -4.89 2.14
N LEU A 13 -5.17 -5.19 0.85
CA LEU A 13 -6.38 -5.15 0.02
C LEU A 13 -7.44 -6.11 0.58
N LYS A 14 -7.05 -7.34 0.88
CA LYS A 14 -7.94 -8.35 1.47
C LYS A 14 -8.51 -7.88 2.81
N ALA A 15 -7.67 -7.34 3.69
CA ALA A 15 -8.10 -6.78 4.97
C ALA A 15 -9.09 -5.61 4.78
N ARG A 16 -8.89 -4.71 3.81
CA ARG A 16 -9.83 -3.63 3.50
C ARG A 16 -11.20 -4.16 3.05
N LYS A 17 -11.23 -5.20 2.20
CA LYS A 17 -12.49 -5.84 1.81
C LYS A 17 -13.22 -6.43 3.02
N LEU A 18 -12.50 -7.11 3.91
CA LEU A 18 -13.06 -7.64 5.15
C LEU A 18 -13.62 -6.54 6.07
N VAL A 19 -12.93 -5.39 6.18
CA VAL A 19 -13.43 -4.22 6.93
C VAL A 19 -14.80 -3.77 6.36
N ILE A 20 -14.91 -3.63 5.03
CA ILE A 20 -16.18 -3.25 4.39
C ILE A 20 -17.26 -4.28 4.68
N ARG A 21 -16.99 -5.57 4.48
CA ARG A 21 -17.94 -6.65 4.73
C ARG A 21 -18.43 -6.66 6.18
N GLY A 22 -17.49 -6.65 7.14
CA GLY A 22 -17.81 -6.69 8.57
C GLY A 22 -18.61 -5.45 9.04
N THR A 23 -18.18 -4.24 8.65
CA THR A 23 -18.88 -3.01 9.05
C THR A 23 -20.25 -2.88 8.38
N THR A 24 -20.39 -3.34 7.13
CA THR A 24 -21.68 -3.38 6.42
C THR A 24 -22.65 -4.39 7.06
N ALA A 25 -22.18 -5.59 7.38
CA ALA A 25 -22.98 -6.61 8.06
C ALA A 25 -23.47 -6.14 9.45
N ALA A 26 -22.61 -5.41 10.16
CA ALA A 26 -22.96 -4.80 11.46
C ALA A 26 -23.86 -3.57 11.33
N GLY A 27 -23.99 -2.97 10.15
CA GLY A 27 -24.65 -1.68 9.94
C GLY A 27 -23.97 -0.50 10.67
N SER A 28 -22.79 -0.70 11.22
CA SER A 28 -22.04 0.29 12.02
C SER A 28 -20.56 -0.08 12.11
N GLY A 29 -19.70 0.90 12.39
CA GLY A 29 -18.26 0.68 12.56
C GLY A 29 -17.43 1.85 12.02
N HIS A 30 -16.11 1.70 12.06
CA HIS A 30 -15.17 2.77 11.72
C HIS A 30 -14.27 2.35 10.55
N PRO A 31 -14.79 2.22 9.31
CA PRO A 31 -13.97 1.86 8.16
C PRO A 31 -12.91 2.93 7.86
N GLY A 32 -13.22 4.22 8.03
CA GLY A 32 -12.28 5.31 7.76
C GLY A 32 -10.97 5.19 8.54
N GLY A 33 -11.05 5.00 9.87
CA GLY A 33 -9.89 4.82 10.75
C GLY A 33 -9.19 3.46 10.58
N SER A 34 -9.90 2.44 10.10
CA SER A 34 -9.34 1.14 9.74
C SER A 34 -8.52 1.23 8.43
N PHE A 35 -8.98 2.05 7.49
CA PHE A 35 -8.34 2.22 6.19
C PHE A 35 -7.09 3.12 6.25
N SER A 36 -7.11 4.16 7.12
CA SER A 36 -5.92 5.00 7.28
C SER A 36 -4.69 4.20 7.76
N MET A 37 -4.87 3.24 8.64
CA MET A 37 -3.80 2.42 9.19
C MET A 37 -3.57 1.09 8.46
N ALA A 38 -4.21 0.84 7.33
CA ALA A 38 -4.21 -0.48 6.70
C ALA A 38 -2.80 -0.94 6.29
N GLU A 39 -1.99 -0.08 5.67
CA GLU A 39 -0.60 -0.37 5.33
C GLU A 39 0.28 -0.53 6.57
N ILE A 40 0.03 0.27 7.62
CA ILE A 40 0.74 0.17 8.91
C ILE A 40 0.50 -1.22 9.52
N MET A 41 -0.76 -1.63 9.62
CA MET A 41 -1.14 -2.95 10.15
C MET A 41 -0.58 -4.08 9.29
N GLY A 42 -0.63 -3.91 7.96
CA GLY A 42 -0.06 -4.87 7.03
C GLY A 42 1.45 -5.07 7.23
N CYS A 43 2.23 -4.00 7.38
CA CYS A 43 3.66 -4.09 7.67
C CYS A 43 3.93 -4.78 9.02
N ILE A 44 3.17 -4.41 10.05
CA ILE A 44 3.32 -5.01 11.38
C ILE A 44 3.04 -6.51 11.30
N PHE A 45 1.83 -6.94 10.87
CA PHE A 45 1.42 -8.34 10.89
C PHE A 45 2.24 -9.23 9.96
N TYR A 46 2.51 -8.76 8.72
CA TYR A 46 3.03 -9.66 7.69
C TYR A 46 4.55 -9.59 7.53
N ARG A 47 5.23 -8.67 8.24
CA ARG A 47 6.69 -8.54 8.11
C ARG A 47 7.44 -8.38 9.43
N HIS A 48 6.90 -7.69 10.42
CA HIS A 48 7.67 -7.27 11.58
C HIS A 48 7.26 -7.89 12.91
N LEU A 49 6.02 -8.33 13.05
CA LEU A 49 5.49 -8.91 14.30
C LEU A 49 5.87 -10.40 14.40
N LYS A 50 6.43 -10.80 15.51
CA LYS A 50 6.71 -12.19 15.84
C LYS A 50 5.48 -12.76 16.56
N TYR A 51 4.72 -13.62 15.90
CA TYR A 51 3.49 -14.22 16.45
C TYR A 51 3.25 -15.63 15.89
N ASP A 52 2.36 -16.36 16.54
CA ASP A 52 1.81 -17.63 16.05
C ASP A 52 0.28 -17.60 16.21
N PRO A 53 -0.50 -17.56 15.12
CA PRO A 53 -1.95 -17.48 15.21
C PRO A 53 -2.59 -18.76 15.78
N LYS A 54 -1.86 -19.89 15.75
CA LYS A 54 -2.30 -21.18 16.35
C LYS A 54 -1.99 -21.27 17.84
N ASN A 55 -1.05 -20.43 18.32
CA ASN A 55 -0.70 -20.29 19.73
C ASN A 55 -0.70 -18.82 20.15
N PRO A 56 -1.86 -18.17 20.19
CA PRO A 56 -1.97 -16.73 20.45
C PRO A 56 -1.50 -16.32 21.87
N GLU A 57 -1.38 -17.26 22.79
CA GLU A 57 -0.87 -17.04 24.16
C GLU A 57 0.64 -17.28 24.27
N TRP A 58 1.36 -17.51 23.16
CA TRP A 58 2.81 -17.71 23.21
C TRP A 58 3.52 -16.56 23.93
N GLU A 59 4.25 -16.88 25.00
CA GLU A 59 4.82 -15.87 25.91
C GLU A 59 5.88 -14.98 25.26
N ASP A 60 6.68 -15.51 24.32
CA ASP A 60 7.77 -14.78 23.68
C ASP A 60 7.36 -14.11 22.37
N ARG A 61 6.05 -14.03 22.10
CA ARG A 61 5.53 -13.26 20.98
C ARG A 61 5.73 -11.77 21.17
N ASP A 62 5.83 -11.04 20.06
CA ASP A 62 5.66 -9.60 20.08
C ASP A 62 4.20 -9.24 20.41
N LYS A 63 3.96 -8.04 20.94
CA LYS A 63 2.62 -7.58 21.29
C LYS A 63 2.22 -6.38 20.44
N LEU A 64 0.99 -6.41 19.94
CA LEU A 64 0.39 -5.31 19.20
C LEU A 64 -0.79 -4.73 20.00
N ILE A 65 -0.68 -3.48 20.39
CA ILE A 65 -1.70 -2.73 21.11
C ILE A 65 -2.37 -1.73 20.15
N LEU A 66 -3.63 -1.94 19.83
CA LEU A 66 -4.43 -0.96 19.10
C LEU A 66 -5.03 0.04 20.09
N SER A 67 -4.36 1.17 20.31
CA SER A 67 -4.79 2.20 21.26
C SER A 67 -6.05 2.93 20.76
N LYS A 68 -6.14 3.24 19.47
CA LYS A 68 -7.37 3.74 18.81
C LYS A 68 -8.39 2.62 18.63
N GLY A 69 -8.94 2.12 19.73
CA GLY A 69 -9.75 0.90 19.77
C GLY A 69 -10.98 0.88 18.85
N HIS A 70 -11.54 2.04 18.49
CA HIS A 70 -12.64 2.16 17.54
C HIS A 70 -12.29 1.63 16.13
N ALA A 71 -11.00 1.58 15.76
CA ALA A 71 -10.55 0.97 14.50
C ALA A 71 -10.39 -0.57 14.59
N SER A 72 -11.06 -1.22 15.56
CA SER A 72 -11.11 -2.68 15.71
C SER A 72 -11.44 -3.46 14.43
N PRO A 73 -12.29 -2.97 13.49
CA PRO A 73 -12.51 -3.68 12.23
C PRO A 73 -11.22 -3.91 11.43
N GLY A 74 -10.29 -2.93 11.43
CA GLY A 74 -8.98 -3.06 10.81
C GLY A 74 -8.08 -4.07 11.51
N LEU A 75 -8.07 -4.11 12.86
CA LEU A 75 -7.34 -5.12 13.62
C LEU A 75 -7.88 -6.53 13.31
N PHE A 76 -9.17 -6.75 13.48
CA PHE A 76 -9.78 -8.07 13.27
C PHE A 76 -9.63 -8.56 11.84
N SER A 77 -9.73 -7.67 10.84
CA SER A 77 -9.51 -8.05 9.45
C SER A 77 -8.08 -8.51 9.19
N ASN A 78 -7.07 -7.85 9.76
CA ASN A 78 -5.69 -8.30 9.65
C ASN A 78 -5.44 -9.59 10.44
N MET A 79 -6.08 -9.78 11.61
CA MET A 79 -6.01 -11.04 12.36
C MET A 79 -6.63 -12.21 11.57
N ALA A 80 -7.76 -12.00 10.89
CA ALA A 80 -8.37 -13.01 10.02
C ALA A 80 -7.42 -13.40 8.88
N VAL A 81 -6.87 -12.42 8.14
CA VAL A 81 -5.90 -12.66 7.06
C VAL A 81 -4.62 -13.33 7.59
N ALA A 82 -4.22 -13.03 8.82
CA ALA A 82 -3.07 -13.65 9.50
C ALA A 82 -3.37 -15.07 10.04
N GLY A 83 -4.63 -15.55 9.99
CA GLY A 83 -5.01 -16.91 10.34
C GLY A 83 -5.38 -17.14 11.81
N TYR A 84 -5.70 -16.09 12.57
CA TYR A 84 -6.19 -16.24 13.96
C TYR A 84 -7.60 -16.84 14.01
N PHE A 85 -8.41 -16.59 12.99
CA PHE A 85 -9.75 -17.14 12.82
C PHE A 85 -10.19 -17.05 11.35
N GLU A 86 -11.23 -17.82 10.99
CA GLU A 86 -11.76 -17.86 9.63
C GLU A 86 -12.34 -16.49 9.21
N GLU A 87 -12.10 -16.09 7.96
CA GLU A 87 -12.45 -14.77 7.44
C GLU A 87 -13.94 -14.45 7.47
N ASP A 88 -14.81 -15.46 7.35
CA ASP A 88 -16.26 -15.30 7.43
C ASP A 88 -16.74 -14.79 8.80
N LYS A 89 -15.97 -15.03 9.86
CA LYS A 89 -16.27 -14.54 11.20
C LYS A 89 -16.34 -13.01 11.27
N ILE A 90 -15.69 -12.31 10.33
CA ILE A 90 -15.73 -10.84 10.31
C ILE A 90 -17.17 -10.30 10.18
N GLU A 91 -18.07 -11.07 9.56
CA GLU A 91 -19.48 -10.70 9.40
C GLU A 91 -20.26 -10.75 10.72
N THR A 92 -19.67 -11.34 11.79
CA THR A 92 -20.25 -11.31 13.13
C THR A 92 -19.84 -10.07 13.95
N LEU A 93 -19.14 -9.11 13.34
CA LEU A 93 -18.70 -7.89 14.00
C LEU A 93 -19.88 -7.20 14.72
N ARG A 94 -19.67 -6.82 16.01
CA ARG A 94 -20.66 -6.16 16.88
C ARG A 94 -21.95 -6.94 17.13
N GLN A 95 -22.06 -8.18 16.71
CA GLN A 95 -23.22 -9.00 17.01
C GLN A 95 -23.16 -9.54 18.44
N PHE A 96 -24.33 -9.77 19.04
CA PHE A 96 -24.42 -10.34 20.38
C PHE A 96 -23.79 -11.75 20.41
N GLY A 97 -22.92 -11.98 21.38
CA GLY A 97 -22.18 -13.24 21.53
C GLY A 97 -20.94 -13.38 20.65
N SER A 98 -20.70 -12.48 19.71
CA SER A 98 -19.44 -12.46 18.94
C SER A 98 -18.26 -12.00 19.80
N LYS A 99 -17.08 -12.54 19.53
CA LYS A 99 -15.81 -12.06 20.11
C LYS A 99 -15.28 -10.80 19.40
N LEU A 100 -15.83 -10.48 18.21
CA LEU A 100 -15.43 -9.33 17.39
C LEU A 100 -16.32 -8.12 17.74
N GLN A 101 -15.94 -7.41 18.78
CA GLN A 101 -16.69 -6.26 19.28
C GLN A 101 -16.30 -4.94 18.62
N GLY A 102 -17.04 -3.87 18.88
CA GLY A 102 -16.78 -2.52 18.35
C GLY A 102 -15.44 -1.91 18.83
N HIS A 103 -14.88 -2.45 19.91
CA HIS A 103 -13.54 -2.20 20.41
C HIS A 103 -12.86 -3.54 20.69
N PRO A 104 -11.53 -3.66 20.65
CA PRO A 104 -10.83 -4.89 20.99
C PRO A 104 -11.16 -5.36 22.41
N ASP A 105 -11.39 -6.68 22.57
CA ASP A 105 -11.66 -7.33 23.87
C ASP A 105 -10.77 -8.57 23.98
N LEU A 106 -10.17 -8.81 25.15
CA LEU A 106 -9.31 -9.96 25.46
C LEU A 106 -10.00 -11.33 25.29
N LYS A 107 -11.33 -11.37 25.15
CA LYS A 107 -12.06 -12.58 24.77
C LYS A 107 -11.75 -13.05 23.35
N CYS A 108 -11.24 -12.17 22.49
CA CYS A 108 -10.76 -12.52 21.17
C CYS A 108 -9.28 -12.96 21.27
N PRO A 109 -8.94 -14.24 21.02
CA PRO A 109 -7.57 -14.71 21.12
C PRO A 109 -6.61 -13.90 20.24
N GLY A 110 -5.46 -13.51 20.79
CA GLY A 110 -4.47 -12.66 20.12
C GLY A 110 -4.70 -11.16 20.28
N VAL A 111 -5.81 -10.73 20.88
CA VAL A 111 -6.01 -9.34 21.29
C VAL A 111 -5.28 -9.09 22.62
N GLU A 112 -4.43 -8.08 22.65
CA GLU A 112 -3.55 -7.79 23.78
C GLU A 112 -4.10 -6.73 24.75
N PHE A 113 -5.15 -5.99 24.36
CA PHE A 113 -5.64 -4.84 25.10
C PHE A 113 -7.13 -4.61 24.88
N CYS A 114 -7.88 -4.40 25.95
CA CYS A 114 -9.27 -3.94 25.87
C CYS A 114 -9.29 -2.42 25.65
N GLY A 115 -9.45 -1.99 24.39
CA GLY A 115 -9.39 -0.59 24.01
C GLY A 115 -10.79 0.03 23.89
N GLY A 116 -11.15 0.96 24.78
CA GLY A 116 -12.40 1.73 24.68
C GLY A 116 -12.18 3.20 25.00
N SER A 117 -11.48 3.50 26.09
CA SER A 117 -11.05 4.85 26.43
C SER A 117 -9.77 5.20 25.67
N LEU A 118 -9.77 6.34 24.98
CA LEU A 118 -8.62 6.82 24.22
C LEU A 118 -7.48 7.24 25.16
N GLY A 119 -6.24 7.16 24.67
CA GLY A 119 -5.02 7.57 25.38
C GLY A 119 -4.45 6.53 26.36
N ILE A 120 -5.22 5.53 26.81
CA ILE A 120 -4.76 4.54 27.81
C ILE A 120 -3.79 3.51 27.19
N GLY A 121 -3.94 3.20 25.91
CA GLY A 121 -3.18 2.15 25.24
C GLY A 121 -1.67 2.38 25.30
N LEU A 122 -1.19 3.63 25.23
CA LEU A 122 0.23 3.93 25.35
C LEU A 122 0.78 3.59 26.75
N SER A 123 0.07 3.95 27.82
CA SER A 123 0.46 3.60 29.19
C SER A 123 0.50 2.08 29.39
N TYR A 124 -0.50 1.36 28.87
CA TYR A 124 -0.53 -0.10 28.88
C TYR A 124 0.67 -0.71 28.13
N SER A 125 1.01 -0.16 26.99
CA SER A 125 2.16 -0.58 26.17
C SER A 125 3.49 -0.39 26.91
N ILE A 126 3.66 0.73 27.62
CA ILE A 126 4.84 1.02 28.45
C ILE A 126 4.96 -0.02 29.56
N GLY A 127 3.86 -0.36 30.25
CA GLY A 127 3.84 -1.39 31.27
C GLY A 127 4.30 -2.76 30.72
N ASN A 128 3.78 -3.17 29.56
CA ASN A 128 4.22 -4.41 28.91
C ASN A 128 5.70 -4.38 28.49
N ALA A 129 6.16 -3.26 27.96
CA ALA A 129 7.55 -3.11 27.54
C ALA A 129 8.53 -3.15 28.72
N LEU A 130 8.17 -2.56 29.86
CA LEU A 130 8.94 -2.62 31.11
C LEU A 130 8.93 -4.04 31.69
N ALA A 131 7.77 -4.71 31.73
CA ALA A 131 7.67 -6.09 32.18
C ALA A 131 8.59 -7.01 31.37
N SER A 132 8.56 -6.90 30.02
CA SER A 132 9.45 -7.65 29.15
C SER A 132 10.94 -7.42 29.48
N LYS A 133 11.34 -6.18 29.76
CA LYS A 133 12.73 -5.88 30.17
C LYS A 133 13.09 -6.47 31.53
N ILE A 134 12.17 -6.44 32.50
CA ILE A 134 12.38 -7.01 33.83
C ILE A 134 12.52 -8.54 33.72
N ASP A 135 11.71 -9.16 32.89
CA ASP A 135 11.72 -10.62 32.66
C ASP A 135 12.88 -11.07 31.74
N GLY A 136 13.70 -10.14 31.25
CA GLY A 136 14.80 -10.44 30.31
C GLY A 136 14.34 -10.95 28.94
N LYS A 137 13.11 -10.65 28.54
CA LYS A 137 12.54 -11.05 27.24
C LYS A 137 12.92 -10.06 26.14
N GLU A 138 13.10 -10.57 24.93
CA GLU A 138 13.48 -9.78 23.74
C GLU A 138 12.28 -9.35 22.88
N ASN A 139 11.05 -9.71 23.28
CA ASN A 139 9.86 -9.35 22.55
C ASN A 139 9.65 -7.83 22.49
N ARG A 140 9.08 -7.39 21.38
CA ARG A 140 8.81 -5.98 21.11
C ARG A 140 7.33 -5.67 21.32
N ILE A 141 7.09 -4.41 21.64
CA ILE A 141 5.74 -3.87 21.80
C ILE A 141 5.50 -2.86 20.66
N PHE A 142 4.48 -3.11 19.88
CA PHE A 142 3.99 -2.18 18.86
C PHE A 142 2.68 -1.55 19.33
N THR A 143 2.55 -0.23 19.18
CA THR A 143 1.33 0.48 19.54
C THR A 143 0.88 1.31 18.35
N VAL A 144 -0.38 1.18 17.94
CA VAL A 144 -0.99 2.04 16.93
C VAL A 144 -1.98 2.98 17.61
N MET A 145 -1.70 4.27 17.54
CA MET A 145 -2.46 5.34 18.18
C MET A 145 -3.00 6.33 17.12
N GLY A 146 -4.15 6.93 17.37
CA GLY A 146 -4.71 7.99 16.53
C GLY A 146 -4.16 9.37 16.89
N ASP A 147 -4.20 10.29 15.94
CA ASP A 147 -3.77 11.67 16.17
C ASP A 147 -4.73 12.45 17.08
N GLY A 148 -6.05 12.36 16.85
CA GLY A 148 -7.02 12.94 17.78
C GLY A 148 -6.98 12.30 19.18
N GLU A 149 -6.50 11.07 19.31
CA GLU A 149 -6.22 10.43 20.60
C GLU A 149 -5.07 11.12 21.35
N SER A 150 -4.17 11.79 20.65
CA SER A 150 -3.08 12.56 21.26
C SER A 150 -3.55 13.82 22.01
N ASP A 151 -4.83 14.20 21.87
CA ASP A 151 -5.43 15.29 22.63
C ASP A 151 -5.66 14.91 24.11
N GLU A 152 -5.63 13.60 24.42
CA GLU A 152 -5.73 13.09 25.79
C GLU A 152 -4.47 13.40 26.60
N GLY A 153 -4.61 14.08 27.75
CA GLY A 153 -3.47 14.48 28.62
C GLY A 153 -2.60 13.30 29.05
N GLN A 154 -3.21 12.14 29.33
CA GLN A 154 -2.51 10.92 29.73
C GLN A 154 -1.53 10.38 28.68
N VAL A 155 -1.68 10.72 27.39
CA VAL A 155 -0.70 10.38 26.33
C VAL A 155 0.63 11.07 26.62
N TRP A 156 0.62 12.32 27.04
CA TRP A 156 1.82 13.11 27.33
C TRP A 156 2.47 12.70 28.66
N GLU A 157 1.67 12.31 29.66
CA GLU A 157 2.17 11.69 30.89
C GLU A 157 2.89 10.36 30.60
N ALA A 158 2.29 9.53 29.73
CA ALA A 158 2.90 8.29 29.27
C ALA A 158 4.18 8.56 28.46
N ALA A 159 4.19 9.59 27.61
CA ALA A 159 5.37 9.97 26.83
C ALA A 159 6.56 10.32 27.74
N MET A 160 6.36 11.12 28.80
CA MET A 160 7.40 11.42 29.80
C MET A 160 7.89 10.16 30.52
N THR A 161 6.97 9.26 30.86
CA THR A 161 7.28 7.99 31.53
C THR A 161 8.15 7.09 30.67
N ALA A 162 7.81 6.91 29.40
CA ALA A 162 8.58 6.09 28.47
C ALA A 162 10.02 6.61 28.28
N ALA A 163 10.18 7.91 28.16
CA ALA A 163 11.49 8.56 28.04
C ALA A 163 12.32 8.37 29.33
N LYS A 164 11.72 8.61 30.51
CA LYS A 164 12.38 8.42 31.80
C LYS A 164 12.94 7.00 31.95
N TYR A 165 12.17 5.99 31.62
CA TYR A 165 12.55 4.59 31.77
C TYR A 165 13.25 4.00 30.55
N LYS A 166 13.56 4.82 29.54
CA LYS A 166 14.29 4.43 28.32
C LYS A 166 13.71 3.18 27.66
N VAL A 167 12.40 3.24 27.38
CA VAL A 167 11.63 2.09 26.90
C VAL A 167 11.88 1.90 25.39
N ASP A 168 13.05 1.34 25.03
CA ASP A 168 13.54 1.20 23.64
C ASP A 168 13.05 -0.07 22.93
N ASN A 169 12.33 -0.94 23.60
CA ASN A 169 11.63 -2.08 23.02
C ASN A 169 10.17 -1.74 22.64
N LEU A 170 9.73 -0.49 22.81
CA LEU A 170 8.45 0.04 22.36
C LEU A 170 8.62 0.82 21.05
N THR A 171 7.77 0.53 20.07
CA THR A 171 7.58 1.34 18.87
C THR A 171 6.14 1.83 18.82
N LEU A 172 5.94 3.13 19.02
CA LEU A 172 4.66 3.80 18.84
C LEU A 172 4.52 4.23 17.39
N ILE A 173 3.39 3.92 16.75
CA ILE A 173 3.05 4.41 15.40
C ILE A 173 1.82 5.29 15.53
N LEU A 174 2.00 6.57 15.22
CA LEU A 174 0.94 7.56 15.21
C LEU A 174 0.30 7.58 13.82
N ASP A 175 -0.95 7.12 13.72
CA ASP A 175 -1.77 7.28 12.53
C ASP A 175 -2.25 8.73 12.42
N ARG A 176 -1.41 9.56 11.77
CA ARG A 176 -1.61 11.00 11.59
C ARG A 176 -2.50 11.25 10.38
N ASN A 177 -3.81 11.02 10.55
CA ASN A 177 -4.79 11.13 9.48
C ASN A 177 -5.58 12.46 9.47
N PHE A 178 -5.30 13.37 10.39
CA PHE A 178 -5.84 14.73 10.53
C PHE A 178 -7.33 14.82 10.84
N ILE A 179 -8.03 13.71 11.11
CA ILE A 179 -9.47 13.70 11.37
C ILE A 179 -9.77 12.98 12.67
N GLN A 180 -10.39 13.65 13.60
CA GLN A 180 -11.03 13.07 14.77
C GLN A 180 -12.55 13.00 14.59
N GLN A 181 -13.31 12.67 15.65
CA GLN A 181 -14.74 12.37 15.55
C GLN A 181 -15.55 13.52 14.95
N ASP A 182 -15.36 14.73 15.41
CA ASP A 182 -16.23 15.86 15.12
C ASP A 182 -15.76 16.69 13.92
N SER A 183 -14.44 16.71 13.64
CA SER A 183 -13.84 17.50 12.59
C SER A 183 -12.38 17.15 12.35
N TYR A 184 -11.67 18.03 11.69
CA TYR A 184 -10.22 17.96 11.54
C TYR A 184 -9.50 18.24 12.85
N THR A 185 -8.48 17.44 13.17
CA THR A 185 -7.67 17.58 14.41
C THR A 185 -7.16 19.00 14.57
N GLU A 186 -6.67 19.61 13.50
CA GLU A 186 -6.09 20.96 13.54
C GLU A 186 -7.11 22.08 13.82
N LYS A 187 -8.40 21.79 13.68
CA LYS A 187 -9.49 22.73 14.04
C LYS A 187 -9.95 22.55 15.47
N ILE A 188 -9.77 21.36 16.05
CA ILE A 188 -10.24 21.06 17.42
C ILE A 188 -9.13 21.29 18.44
N MET A 189 -8.01 20.55 18.29
CA MET A 189 -6.81 20.71 19.12
C MET A 189 -5.57 20.41 18.26
N PRO A 190 -4.88 21.44 17.79
CA PRO A 190 -3.87 21.28 16.75
C PRO A 190 -2.60 20.60 17.26
N LEU A 191 -2.18 19.54 16.58
CA LEU A 191 -0.88 18.90 16.79
C LEU A 191 0.23 19.62 16.01
N ASP A 192 -0.05 20.10 14.81
CA ASP A 192 0.89 20.84 13.96
C ASP A 192 0.61 22.34 14.07
N GLU A 193 -0.44 22.86 13.45
CA GLU A 193 -0.75 24.26 13.38
C GLU A 193 -2.27 24.49 13.43
N ASN A 194 -2.71 25.53 14.10
CA ASN A 194 -4.13 25.88 14.13
C ASN A 194 -4.60 26.32 12.73
N LEU A 195 -5.64 25.67 12.23
CA LEU A 195 -6.26 25.98 10.92
C LEU A 195 -7.67 26.54 11.13
N GLU A 196 -7.86 27.78 10.71
CA GLU A 196 -9.19 28.41 10.70
C GLU A 196 -10.04 27.99 9.49
N THR A 197 -9.40 27.53 8.41
CA THR A 197 -10.02 27.18 7.13
C THR A 197 -9.75 25.73 6.73
N ASP A 198 -10.37 25.27 5.64
CA ASP A 198 -10.17 23.91 5.08
C ASP A 198 -8.83 23.78 4.31
N GLU A 199 -7.77 24.41 4.79
CA GLU A 199 -6.43 24.44 4.17
C GLU A 199 -5.60 23.16 4.42
N LEU A 200 -6.18 22.10 4.92
CA LEU A 200 -5.48 20.83 5.16
C LEU A 200 -4.71 20.32 3.95
N SER A 201 -5.27 20.48 2.75
CA SER A 201 -4.59 20.08 1.52
C SER A 201 -3.28 20.83 1.28
N GLU A 202 -3.16 22.07 1.77
CA GLU A 202 -1.93 22.85 1.70
C GLU A 202 -0.92 22.43 2.77
N MET A 203 -1.40 22.10 3.99
CA MET A 203 -0.56 21.61 5.07
C MET A 203 0.13 20.26 4.73
N TRP A 204 -0.56 19.38 3.98
CA TRP A 204 0.02 18.17 3.45
C TRP A 204 1.21 18.40 2.51
N LYS A 205 1.22 19.53 1.82
CA LYS A 205 2.23 19.87 0.82
C LYS A 205 3.47 20.51 1.42
N ASP A 206 3.34 21.13 2.60
CA ASP A 206 4.40 21.92 3.22
C ASP A 206 4.87 21.29 4.54
N ALA A 207 5.94 20.50 4.45
CA ALA A 207 6.54 19.86 5.62
C ALA A 207 7.09 20.84 6.66
N SER A 208 7.36 22.10 6.31
CA SER A 208 7.82 23.12 7.26
C SER A 208 6.77 23.48 8.31
N ARG A 209 5.51 23.22 8.02
CA ARG A 209 4.37 23.42 8.92
C ARG A 209 4.17 22.27 9.92
N TRP A 210 4.90 21.17 9.79
CA TRP A 210 4.76 19.98 10.63
C TRP A 210 5.50 20.17 11.96
N LYS A 211 4.76 20.21 13.07
CA LYS A 211 5.28 20.44 14.44
C LYS A 211 5.08 19.23 15.37
N THR A 212 4.26 18.26 14.95
CA THR A 212 3.98 17.06 15.78
C THR A 212 5.28 16.37 16.21
N GLY A 213 6.25 16.22 15.29
CA GLY A 213 7.54 15.61 15.61
C GLY A 213 8.34 16.36 16.66
N ASP A 214 8.33 17.70 16.64
CA ASP A 214 9.05 18.53 17.60
C ASP A 214 8.46 18.39 19.02
N LYS A 215 7.14 18.28 19.15
CA LYS A 215 6.49 17.99 20.43
C LYS A 215 7.03 16.68 21.01
N TRP A 216 7.02 15.59 20.25
CA TRP A 216 7.51 14.29 20.72
C TRP A 216 9.02 14.30 21.02
N ARG A 217 9.84 14.99 20.22
CA ARG A 217 11.28 15.19 20.53
C ARG A 217 11.49 15.90 21.85
N SER A 218 10.65 16.89 22.17
CA SER A 218 10.71 17.62 23.44
C SER A 218 10.42 16.73 24.65
N PHE A 219 9.64 15.65 24.48
CA PHE A 219 9.40 14.63 25.49
C PHE A 219 10.46 13.53 25.54
N GLY A 220 11.57 13.66 24.77
CA GLY A 220 12.70 12.73 24.80
C GLY A 220 12.53 11.48 23.95
N TRP A 221 11.71 11.52 22.90
CA TRP A 221 11.51 10.42 21.97
C TRP A 221 12.39 10.54 20.72
N ASN A 222 12.85 9.38 20.20
CA ASN A 222 13.31 9.31 18.81
C ASN A 222 12.11 9.39 17.89
N VAL A 223 12.18 10.27 16.87
CA VAL A 223 11.06 10.56 15.97
C VAL A 223 11.44 10.23 14.53
N ILE A 224 10.61 9.44 13.86
CA ILE A 224 10.71 9.12 12.43
C ILE A 224 9.40 9.56 11.78
N GLU A 225 9.46 10.41 10.76
CA GLU A 225 8.28 10.86 10.01
C GLU A 225 8.25 10.23 8.63
N ILE A 226 7.11 9.68 8.22
CA ILE A 226 6.93 8.93 6.98
C ILE A 226 5.58 9.21 6.30
N ASP A 227 5.49 8.86 5.03
CA ASP A 227 4.22 8.64 4.35
C ASP A 227 3.66 7.27 4.80
N GLY A 228 2.56 7.29 5.55
CA GLY A 228 1.95 6.11 6.16
C GLY A 228 1.18 5.20 5.19
N HIS A 229 1.19 5.52 3.89
CA HIS A 229 0.65 4.65 2.83
C HIS A 229 1.74 4.00 1.99
N ARG A 230 3.02 4.24 2.32
CA ARG A 230 4.15 3.64 1.63
C ARG A 230 4.74 2.51 2.46
N ILE A 231 4.45 1.27 2.05
CA ILE A 231 4.85 0.04 2.75
C ILE A 231 6.37 -0.01 2.97
N GLU A 232 7.15 0.41 1.97
CA GLU A 232 8.61 0.47 2.05
C GLU A 232 9.11 1.47 3.09
N GLN A 233 8.46 2.64 3.21
CA GLN A 233 8.81 3.63 4.23
C GLN A 233 8.43 3.16 5.63
N ILE A 234 7.24 2.56 5.78
CA ILE A 234 6.78 1.99 7.06
C ILE A 234 7.75 0.89 7.51
N SER A 235 8.06 -0.06 6.61
CA SER A 235 8.95 -1.18 6.92
C SER A 235 10.35 -0.69 7.33
N ASN A 236 10.94 0.23 6.56
CA ASN A 236 12.24 0.82 6.87
C ASN A 236 12.22 1.57 8.20
N ALA A 237 11.16 2.33 8.49
CA ALA A 237 11.01 3.06 9.75
C ALA A 237 10.93 2.10 10.95
N ILE A 238 10.21 0.98 10.83
CA ILE A 238 10.15 -0.04 11.88
C ILE A 238 11.52 -0.70 12.09
N ASP A 239 12.25 -1.04 11.00
CA ASP A 239 13.58 -1.61 11.12
C ASP A 239 14.56 -0.63 11.78
N ARG A 240 14.53 0.65 11.43
CA ARG A 240 15.30 1.69 12.11
C ARG A 240 14.92 1.82 13.58
N ALA A 241 13.63 1.80 13.92
CA ALA A 241 13.16 1.86 15.30
C ALA A 241 13.72 0.71 16.15
N LYS A 242 13.86 -0.49 15.58
CA LYS A 242 14.45 -1.66 16.25
C LYS A 242 15.93 -1.47 16.60
N THR A 243 16.67 -0.62 15.90
CA THR A 243 18.10 -0.37 16.14
C THR A 243 18.35 0.69 17.22
N ILE A 244 17.37 1.54 17.51
CA ILE A 244 17.50 2.62 18.51
C ILE A 244 17.57 2.01 19.91
N LYS A 245 18.53 2.48 20.71
CA LYS A 245 18.74 2.04 22.11
C LYS A 245 18.65 3.23 23.06
N GLY A 246 18.07 2.97 24.22
CA GLY A 246 17.97 3.94 25.31
C GLY A 246 16.92 5.03 25.12
N LEU A 247 16.15 5.02 24.03
CA LEU A 247 15.08 5.97 23.75
C LEU A 247 13.85 5.23 23.20
N PRO A 248 12.62 5.57 23.64
CA PRO A 248 11.41 5.13 22.95
C PRO A 248 11.35 5.74 21.55
N THR A 249 10.77 5.02 20.58
CA THR A 249 10.63 5.52 19.21
C THR A 249 9.16 5.72 18.86
N ILE A 250 8.85 6.89 18.28
CA ILE A 250 7.59 7.16 17.61
C ILE A 250 7.82 7.27 16.10
N ILE A 251 6.98 6.58 15.32
CA ILE A 251 6.85 6.73 13.88
C ILE A 251 5.58 7.55 13.62
N ILE A 252 5.72 8.78 13.14
CA ILE A 252 4.60 9.62 12.74
C ILE A 252 4.29 9.27 11.29
N ALA A 253 3.27 8.45 11.10
CA ALA A 253 2.81 7.98 9.81
C ALA A 253 1.69 8.91 9.31
N ARG A 254 2.00 9.78 8.35
CA ARG A 254 1.00 10.66 7.75
C ARG A 254 0.14 9.87 6.79
N THR A 255 -1.15 9.79 7.08
CA THR A 255 -2.13 8.98 6.38
C THR A 255 -3.33 9.79 5.93
N ILE A 256 -4.18 9.16 5.14
CA ILE A 256 -5.48 9.71 4.70
C ILE A 256 -6.57 8.83 5.30
N LYS A 257 -7.45 9.40 6.09
CA LYS A 257 -8.61 8.69 6.62
C LYS A 257 -9.50 8.22 5.48
N GLY A 258 -9.92 6.95 5.49
CA GLY A 258 -10.73 6.37 4.42
C GLY A 258 -9.94 6.00 3.14
N LYS A 259 -8.61 5.91 3.21
CA LYS A 259 -7.72 5.64 2.07
C LYS A 259 -8.18 4.49 1.19
N ALA A 260 -8.09 4.70 -0.14
CA ALA A 260 -8.46 3.79 -1.22
C ALA A 260 -9.97 3.73 -1.56
N VAL A 261 -10.83 4.46 -0.86
CA VAL A 261 -12.25 4.65 -1.21
C VAL A 261 -12.56 6.14 -1.31
N GLU A 262 -12.72 6.65 -2.51
CA GLU A 262 -12.64 8.08 -2.82
C GLU A 262 -13.64 8.95 -2.07
N HIS A 263 -14.87 8.47 -1.86
CA HIS A 263 -15.89 9.20 -1.10
C HIS A 263 -15.66 9.18 0.43
N MET A 264 -14.83 8.24 0.91
CA MET A 264 -14.43 8.17 2.33
C MET A 264 -13.13 8.94 2.60
N GLU A 265 -12.28 9.15 1.57
CA GLU A 265 -10.99 9.80 1.71
C GLU A 265 -11.16 11.25 2.21
N ASP A 266 -10.44 11.58 3.29
CA ASP A 266 -10.37 12.91 3.87
C ASP A 266 -11.75 13.53 4.17
N ASN A 267 -12.70 12.68 4.59
CA ASN A 267 -14.08 13.08 4.84
C ASN A 267 -14.51 12.76 6.29
N PRO A 268 -14.63 13.79 7.17
CA PRO A 268 -15.04 13.58 8.56
C PRO A 268 -16.39 12.87 8.73
N GLN A 269 -17.31 13.01 7.77
CA GLN A 269 -18.63 12.36 7.81
C GLN A 269 -18.54 10.82 7.77
N TRP A 270 -17.39 10.27 7.37
CA TRP A 270 -17.12 8.84 7.33
C TRP A 270 -16.30 8.33 8.52
N HIS A 271 -16.23 9.08 9.61
CA HIS A 271 -15.50 8.63 10.80
C HIS A 271 -16.08 7.32 11.37
N GLY A 272 -17.39 7.27 11.64
CA GLY A 272 -18.06 6.12 12.25
C GLY A 272 -19.22 5.55 11.41
N LYS A 273 -19.20 5.72 10.09
CA LYS A 273 -20.28 5.36 9.18
C LYS A 273 -19.93 4.12 8.37
N ALA A 274 -20.78 3.08 8.41
CA ALA A 274 -20.66 1.91 7.55
C ALA A 274 -21.20 2.17 6.14
N ALA A 275 -20.65 1.47 5.15
CA ALA A 275 -21.23 1.46 3.81
C ALA A 275 -22.57 0.72 3.79
N LYS A 276 -23.48 1.13 2.90
CA LYS A 276 -24.71 0.38 2.67
C LYS A 276 -24.45 -0.81 1.75
N PRO A 277 -25.21 -1.92 1.89
CA PRO A 277 -25.00 -3.14 1.09
C PRO A 277 -24.94 -2.92 -0.41
N GLU A 278 -25.78 -2.03 -0.95
CA GLU A 278 -25.84 -1.73 -2.39
C GLU A 278 -24.53 -1.15 -2.95
N PHE A 279 -23.68 -0.54 -2.11
CA PHE A 279 -22.42 0.05 -2.53
C PHE A 279 -21.21 -0.89 -2.38
N VAL A 280 -21.37 -2.00 -1.66
CA VAL A 280 -20.24 -2.92 -1.41
C VAL A 280 -19.57 -3.40 -2.69
N PRO A 281 -20.28 -3.87 -3.74
CA PRO A 281 -19.62 -4.32 -4.97
C PRO A 281 -18.87 -3.19 -5.72
N ILE A 282 -19.34 -1.94 -5.60
CA ILE A 282 -18.68 -0.78 -6.22
C ILE A 282 -17.40 -0.44 -5.44
N ILE A 283 -17.46 -0.47 -4.10
CA ILE A 283 -16.29 -0.24 -3.23
C ILE A 283 -15.24 -1.33 -3.44
N GLU A 284 -15.64 -2.61 -3.54
CA GLU A 284 -14.71 -3.71 -3.82
C GLU A 284 -14.03 -3.53 -5.17
N GLN A 285 -14.76 -3.13 -6.21
CA GLN A 285 -14.22 -2.78 -7.52
C GLN A 285 -13.21 -1.62 -7.41
N GLU A 286 -13.51 -0.61 -6.60
CA GLU A 286 -12.62 0.52 -6.36
C GLU A 286 -11.34 0.08 -5.65
N LEU A 287 -11.44 -0.77 -4.64
CA LEU A 287 -10.31 -1.35 -3.92
C LEU A 287 -9.42 -2.20 -4.84
N GLU A 288 -10.01 -2.99 -5.75
CA GLU A 288 -9.30 -3.82 -6.73
C GLU A 288 -8.65 -3.01 -7.86
N SER A 289 -9.12 -1.80 -8.07
CA SER A 289 -8.64 -0.90 -9.13
C SER A 289 -7.53 0.06 -8.70
N GLN A 290 -6.77 -0.29 -7.65
CA GLN A 290 -5.55 0.45 -7.30
C GLN A 290 -4.50 0.27 -8.41
N PHE A 291 -3.65 1.27 -8.60
CA PHE A 291 -2.68 1.28 -9.69
C PHE A 291 -1.33 1.87 -9.26
N MET A 292 -0.31 1.59 -10.06
CA MET A 292 1.07 1.98 -9.80
C MET A 292 1.69 2.63 -11.03
N ILE A 293 2.57 3.59 -10.81
CA ILE A 293 3.35 4.24 -11.87
C ILE A 293 4.82 3.94 -11.63
N ALA A 294 5.46 3.34 -12.62
CA ALA A 294 6.83 2.85 -12.60
C ALA A 294 7.67 3.59 -13.66
N PRO A 295 8.32 4.73 -13.34
CA PRO A 295 9.21 5.38 -14.29
C PRO A 295 10.40 4.49 -14.62
N SER A 296 10.69 4.30 -15.94
CA SER A 296 11.89 3.61 -16.40
C SER A 296 13.04 4.58 -16.55
N ILE A 297 14.09 4.41 -15.74
CA ILE A 297 15.22 5.35 -15.67
C ILE A 297 16.17 5.28 -16.87
N ILE A 298 16.06 4.27 -17.75
CA ILE A 298 16.89 4.22 -18.96
C ILE A 298 16.55 5.33 -19.97
N ALA A 299 15.39 5.94 -19.84
CA ALA A 299 14.98 7.08 -20.67
C ALA A 299 15.60 8.41 -20.22
N GLY A 300 16.34 8.42 -19.12
CA GLY A 300 17.00 9.60 -18.56
C GLY A 300 18.48 9.69 -18.89
N ASP A 301 19.22 10.35 -18.01
CA ASP A 301 20.67 10.51 -18.14
C ASP A 301 21.40 9.26 -17.65
N MET A 302 21.75 8.37 -18.58
CA MET A 302 22.47 7.12 -18.31
C MET A 302 23.87 7.36 -17.69
N THR A 303 24.43 8.57 -17.79
CA THR A 303 25.70 8.90 -17.15
C THR A 303 25.52 9.30 -15.69
N ASN A 304 24.28 9.58 -15.25
CA ASN A 304 23.96 9.98 -13.88
C ASN A 304 22.62 9.38 -13.39
N LEU A 305 22.55 8.06 -13.33
CA LEU A 305 21.36 7.33 -12.88
C LEU A 305 20.95 7.66 -11.44
N ALA A 306 21.90 8.05 -10.58
CA ALA A 306 21.59 8.51 -9.22
C ALA A 306 20.67 9.72 -9.19
N LYS A 307 20.83 10.65 -10.14
CA LYS A 307 19.92 11.79 -10.32
C LYS A 307 18.53 11.32 -10.76
N GLU A 308 18.46 10.35 -11.66
CA GLU A 308 17.17 9.84 -12.14
C GLU A 308 16.40 9.10 -11.02
N VAL A 309 17.08 8.30 -10.20
CA VAL A 309 16.50 7.67 -9.00
C VAL A 309 15.92 8.74 -8.07
N LYS A 310 16.67 9.83 -7.81
CA LYS A 310 16.18 10.92 -6.98
C LYS A 310 14.97 11.63 -7.58
N ARG A 311 14.92 11.84 -8.90
CA ARG A 311 13.76 12.43 -9.59
C ARG A 311 12.52 11.56 -9.45
N CYS A 312 12.66 10.22 -9.47
CA CYS A 312 11.57 9.28 -9.21
C CYS A 312 11.07 9.39 -7.76
N ASP A 313 11.99 9.51 -6.79
CA ASP A 313 11.67 9.65 -5.37
C ASP A 313 10.95 10.98 -5.09
N ASP A 314 11.50 12.10 -5.56
CA ASP A 314 10.88 13.42 -5.47
C ASP A 314 9.51 13.45 -6.19
N GLY A 315 9.35 12.68 -7.27
CA GLY A 315 8.12 12.50 -8.04
C GLY A 315 7.09 11.60 -7.36
N ARG A 316 7.45 10.91 -6.27
CA ARG A 316 6.61 9.92 -5.59
C ARG A 316 6.16 8.78 -6.51
N ALA A 317 7.09 8.22 -7.29
CA ALA A 317 6.88 7.01 -8.07
C ALA A 317 6.51 5.84 -7.14
N ASP A 318 5.72 4.88 -7.64
CA ASP A 318 5.35 3.69 -6.86
C ASP A 318 6.45 2.62 -6.93
N TYR A 319 7.12 2.49 -8.08
CA TYR A 319 8.30 1.67 -8.35
C TYR A 319 9.31 2.46 -9.18
N ILE A 320 10.54 1.98 -9.25
CA ILE A 320 11.53 2.40 -10.25
C ILE A 320 11.78 1.21 -11.15
N HIS A 321 11.38 1.33 -12.42
CA HIS A 321 11.57 0.30 -13.42
C HIS A 321 12.99 0.33 -13.97
N LEU A 322 13.63 -0.85 -13.97
CA LEU A 322 15.02 -1.04 -14.31
C LEU A 322 15.13 -2.02 -15.49
N ASP A 323 15.17 -1.48 -16.71
CA ASP A 323 15.34 -2.27 -17.93
C ASP A 323 16.79 -2.76 -18.05
N VAL A 324 17.02 -4.01 -17.72
CA VAL A 324 18.33 -4.70 -17.80
C VAL A 324 18.43 -5.41 -19.14
N MET A 325 19.44 -5.04 -19.93
CA MET A 325 19.67 -5.56 -21.26
C MET A 325 21.13 -6.02 -21.41
N ASP A 326 21.35 -7.25 -21.88
CA ASP A 326 22.67 -7.90 -21.97
C ASP A 326 23.33 -7.82 -23.35
N GLY A 327 22.65 -7.25 -24.37
CA GLY A 327 23.14 -7.23 -25.75
C GLY A 327 23.02 -8.56 -26.48
N GLN A 328 22.41 -9.59 -25.87
CA GLN A 328 22.20 -10.93 -26.45
C GLN A 328 20.71 -11.22 -26.69
N PHE A 329 19.89 -11.06 -25.68
CA PHE A 329 18.42 -11.17 -25.82
C PHE A 329 17.86 -10.03 -26.67
N VAL A 330 18.36 -8.82 -26.45
CA VAL A 330 18.12 -7.63 -27.29
C VAL A 330 19.46 -7.02 -27.70
N PRO A 331 19.54 -6.29 -28.86
CA PRO A 331 20.83 -5.75 -29.34
C PRO A 331 21.45 -4.65 -28.46
N THR A 332 20.66 -4.09 -27.56
CA THR A 332 21.10 -2.99 -26.66
C THR A 332 21.68 -3.56 -25.37
N THR A 333 22.68 -2.88 -24.80
CA THR A 333 23.18 -3.13 -23.47
C THR A 333 22.87 -1.91 -22.58
N THR A 334 22.37 -2.14 -21.37
CA THR A 334 22.12 -1.07 -20.40
C THR A 334 23.05 -1.20 -19.18
N PHE A 335 22.52 -1.49 -18.03
CA PHE A 335 23.28 -1.68 -16.78
C PHE A 335 22.99 -3.08 -16.21
N ASP A 336 23.86 -3.51 -15.32
CA ASP A 336 23.79 -4.81 -14.67
C ASP A 336 23.46 -4.71 -13.17
N HIS A 337 23.50 -5.84 -12.47
CA HIS A 337 23.29 -5.94 -11.03
C HIS A 337 24.27 -5.10 -10.20
N VAL A 338 25.49 -4.84 -10.68
CA VAL A 338 26.48 -4.01 -9.98
C VAL A 338 25.97 -2.57 -9.89
N LYS A 339 25.43 -2.05 -10.99
CA LYS A 339 24.84 -0.70 -11.03
C LYS A 339 23.60 -0.62 -10.15
N ILE A 340 22.72 -1.63 -10.17
CA ILE A 340 21.54 -1.68 -9.29
C ILE A 340 21.95 -1.62 -7.82
N LYS A 341 22.98 -2.36 -7.42
CA LYS A 341 23.54 -2.35 -6.07
C LYS A 341 24.08 -0.99 -5.65
N GLU A 342 24.71 -0.25 -6.58
CA GLU A 342 25.15 1.13 -6.33
C GLU A 342 23.99 2.10 -6.11
N LEU A 343 22.87 1.90 -6.82
CA LEU A 343 21.68 2.76 -6.75
C LEU A 343 20.79 2.45 -5.53
N ARG A 344 20.80 1.22 -5.04
CA ARG A 344 19.88 0.77 -3.97
C ARG A 344 19.91 1.63 -2.70
N PRO A 345 21.04 2.09 -2.17
CA PRO A 345 21.09 2.93 -0.98
C PRO A 345 20.49 4.33 -1.12
N LEU A 346 20.22 4.77 -2.36
CA LEU A 346 19.78 6.15 -2.65
C LEU A 346 18.28 6.37 -2.42
N THR A 347 17.49 5.30 -2.36
CA THR A 347 16.03 5.37 -2.20
C THR A 347 15.49 4.14 -1.48
N VAL A 348 14.30 4.25 -0.91
CA VAL A 348 13.53 3.11 -0.39
C VAL A 348 12.43 2.66 -1.36
N ILE A 349 12.25 3.36 -2.49
CA ILE A 349 11.28 2.96 -3.53
C ILE A 349 11.65 1.58 -4.05
N PRO A 350 10.70 0.64 -4.21
CA PRO A 350 10.99 -0.67 -4.74
C PRO A 350 11.59 -0.61 -6.16
N PHE A 351 12.61 -1.43 -6.38
CA PHE A 351 13.21 -1.65 -7.68
C PHE A 351 12.53 -2.81 -8.39
N ASP A 352 11.96 -2.53 -9.55
CA ASP A 352 11.36 -3.49 -10.46
C ASP A 352 12.35 -3.78 -11.60
N ALA A 353 13.10 -4.88 -11.45
CA ALA A 353 14.14 -5.28 -12.40
C ALA A 353 13.54 -6.16 -13.51
N HIS A 354 13.42 -5.59 -14.71
CA HIS A 354 12.98 -6.25 -15.90
C HIS A 354 14.18 -6.81 -16.68
N LEU A 355 14.37 -8.14 -16.61
CA LEU A 355 15.53 -8.82 -17.15
C LEU A 355 15.32 -9.26 -18.59
N MET A 356 15.76 -8.44 -19.54
CA MET A 356 15.87 -8.73 -20.96
C MET A 356 17.26 -9.32 -21.25
N ILE A 357 17.51 -10.51 -20.69
CA ILE A 357 18.81 -11.20 -20.74
C ILE A 357 18.65 -12.67 -21.12
N ASN A 358 19.67 -13.26 -21.73
CA ASN A 358 19.75 -14.68 -21.96
C ASN A 358 20.06 -15.44 -20.65
N GLU A 359 19.56 -16.67 -20.55
CA GLU A 359 19.82 -17.58 -19.41
C GLU A 359 19.60 -16.94 -18.02
N PRO A 360 18.43 -16.28 -17.77
CA PRO A 360 18.19 -15.51 -16.54
C PRO A 360 18.36 -16.33 -15.26
N VAL A 361 18.16 -17.63 -15.30
CA VAL A 361 18.35 -18.54 -14.15
C VAL A 361 19.76 -18.48 -13.57
N LYS A 362 20.78 -18.24 -14.41
CA LYS A 362 22.18 -18.13 -13.97
C LYS A 362 22.50 -16.81 -13.25
N HIS A 363 21.69 -15.78 -13.48
CA HIS A 363 21.97 -14.41 -13.06
C HIS A 363 20.97 -13.87 -12.03
N VAL A 364 19.78 -14.46 -11.90
CA VAL A 364 18.70 -13.94 -11.05
C VAL A 364 19.15 -13.67 -9.62
N LYS A 365 20.03 -14.53 -9.06
CA LYS A 365 20.55 -14.36 -7.70
C LYS A 365 21.39 -13.09 -7.54
N ASP A 366 22.14 -12.68 -8.55
CA ASP A 366 22.93 -11.47 -8.53
C ASP A 366 22.04 -10.22 -8.42
N TYR A 367 20.88 -10.21 -9.10
CA TYR A 367 19.89 -9.14 -9.03
C TYR A 367 19.13 -9.10 -7.70
N VAL A 368 18.88 -10.27 -7.11
CA VAL A 368 18.38 -10.37 -5.72
C VAL A 368 19.37 -9.74 -4.75
N ASP A 369 20.65 -10.09 -4.86
CA ASP A 369 21.72 -9.59 -3.97
C ASP A 369 22.08 -8.11 -4.23
N ALA A 370 21.68 -7.59 -5.38
CA ALA A 370 21.75 -6.17 -5.70
C ALA A 370 20.63 -5.35 -5.05
N GLY A 371 19.57 -6.00 -4.52
CA GLY A 371 18.46 -5.36 -3.81
C GLY A 371 17.26 -5.02 -4.69
N SER A 372 17.03 -5.80 -5.76
CA SER A 372 15.76 -5.74 -6.51
C SER A 372 14.62 -6.29 -5.67
N ASP A 373 13.49 -5.60 -5.67
CA ASP A 373 12.28 -6.00 -4.90
C ASP A 373 11.31 -6.83 -5.75
N ILE A 374 11.33 -6.61 -7.07
CA ILE A 374 10.59 -7.35 -8.08
C ILE A 374 11.59 -7.76 -9.16
N ILE A 375 11.51 -8.99 -9.63
CA ILE A 375 12.32 -9.46 -10.76
C ILE A 375 11.40 -10.15 -11.76
N THR A 376 11.42 -9.63 -13.00
CA THR A 376 10.64 -10.14 -14.12
C THR A 376 11.57 -10.68 -15.20
N VAL A 377 11.29 -11.90 -15.68
CA VAL A 377 12.01 -12.55 -16.76
C VAL A 377 11.08 -12.83 -17.95
N HIS A 378 11.63 -12.88 -19.14
CA HIS A 378 10.89 -13.15 -20.35
C HIS A 378 10.55 -14.63 -20.54
N THR A 379 9.33 -14.92 -20.99
CA THR A 379 8.90 -16.30 -21.35
C THR A 379 9.71 -16.88 -22.48
N GLU A 380 10.23 -16.05 -23.37
CA GLU A 380 11.00 -16.42 -24.56
C GLU A 380 12.37 -17.03 -24.25
N VAL A 381 12.89 -16.82 -23.03
CA VAL A 381 14.20 -17.34 -22.57
C VAL A 381 14.07 -18.30 -21.38
N CYS A 382 12.84 -18.71 -21.10
CA CYS A 382 12.53 -19.64 -20.02
C CYS A 382 11.72 -20.85 -20.52
N ASP A 383 11.89 -21.94 -19.81
CA ASP A 383 11.00 -23.10 -19.86
C ASP A 383 10.44 -23.38 -18.46
N GLU A 384 9.64 -24.43 -18.32
CA GLU A 384 9.03 -24.82 -17.05
C GLU A 384 10.05 -25.07 -15.95
N SER A 385 11.21 -25.69 -16.26
CA SER A 385 12.25 -26.04 -15.29
C SER A 385 13.02 -24.82 -14.82
N SER A 386 13.53 -24.04 -15.76
CA SER A 386 14.32 -22.84 -15.47
C SER A 386 13.51 -21.76 -14.75
N PHE A 387 12.24 -21.59 -15.14
CA PHE A 387 11.37 -20.66 -14.44
C PHE A 387 11.00 -21.16 -13.03
N GLY A 388 10.81 -22.45 -12.84
CA GLY A 388 10.60 -23.04 -11.51
C GLY A 388 11.76 -22.76 -10.56
N GLU A 389 13.01 -22.90 -11.02
CA GLU A 389 14.21 -22.58 -10.25
C GLU A 389 14.29 -21.08 -9.93
N ILE A 390 14.01 -20.20 -10.91
CA ILE A 390 13.94 -18.75 -10.70
C ILE A 390 12.92 -18.41 -9.61
N HIS A 391 11.69 -18.94 -9.71
CA HIS A 391 10.64 -18.69 -8.74
C HIS A 391 11.05 -19.10 -7.32
N ASP A 392 11.68 -20.29 -7.16
CA ASP A 392 12.14 -20.76 -5.86
C ASP A 392 13.23 -19.87 -5.26
N ILE A 393 14.16 -19.38 -6.08
CA ILE A 393 15.18 -18.41 -5.66
C ILE A 393 14.51 -17.10 -5.20
N LEU A 394 13.60 -16.53 -5.98
CA LEU A 394 12.93 -15.28 -5.65
C LEU A 394 12.10 -15.41 -4.37
N LYS A 395 11.28 -16.46 -4.28
CA LYS A 395 10.43 -16.74 -3.12
C LYS A 395 11.25 -16.91 -1.84
N SER A 396 12.36 -17.66 -1.89
CA SER A 396 13.22 -17.89 -0.71
C SER A 396 13.90 -16.60 -0.22
N ASN A 397 14.07 -15.61 -1.10
CA ASN A 397 14.64 -14.30 -0.79
C ASN A 397 13.59 -13.19 -0.60
N GLN A 398 12.29 -13.51 -0.62
CA GLN A 398 11.16 -12.55 -0.46
C GLN A 398 11.14 -11.48 -1.56
N VAL A 399 11.56 -11.84 -2.77
CA VAL A 399 11.49 -10.99 -3.97
C VAL A 399 10.24 -11.36 -4.76
N SER A 400 9.52 -10.38 -5.28
CA SER A 400 8.34 -10.60 -6.12
C SER A 400 8.73 -11.20 -7.46
N THR A 401 7.92 -12.15 -7.93
CA THR A 401 8.17 -12.90 -9.16
C THR A 401 7.30 -12.39 -10.30
N GLY A 402 7.91 -11.97 -11.39
CA GLY A 402 7.24 -11.55 -12.63
C GLY A 402 7.60 -12.41 -13.85
N LEU A 403 6.66 -12.47 -14.80
CA LEU A 403 6.89 -12.92 -16.17
C LEU A 403 6.64 -11.78 -17.13
N ALA A 404 7.37 -11.74 -18.26
CA ALA A 404 7.15 -10.82 -19.35
C ALA A 404 6.88 -11.58 -20.66
N ILE A 405 6.04 -11.02 -21.53
CA ILE A 405 5.76 -11.53 -22.87
C ILE A 405 5.91 -10.43 -23.90
N ASN A 406 6.58 -10.74 -25.01
CA ASN A 406 6.73 -9.83 -26.16
C ASN A 406 5.39 -9.59 -26.88
N PRO A 407 5.28 -8.53 -27.71
CA PRO A 407 4.01 -8.20 -28.40
C PRO A 407 3.46 -9.38 -29.23
N ASP A 408 4.31 -10.11 -29.90
CA ASP A 408 3.94 -11.23 -30.77
C ASP A 408 3.97 -12.60 -30.09
N THR A 409 4.28 -12.68 -28.80
CA THR A 409 4.36 -13.95 -28.05
C THR A 409 3.04 -14.21 -27.34
N GLU A 410 2.49 -15.42 -27.50
CA GLU A 410 1.38 -15.91 -26.69
C GLU A 410 1.90 -16.45 -25.35
N LEU A 411 1.04 -16.44 -24.33
CA LEU A 411 1.39 -16.99 -23.01
C LEU A 411 1.58 -18.52 -23.13
N PRO A 412 2.80 -19.06 -22.90
CA PRO A 412 3.07 -20.48 -23.11
C PRO A 412 2.34 -21.36 -22.07
N ASP A 413 1.91 -22.56 -22.51
CA ASP A 413 1.13 -23.46 -21.65
C ASP A 413 1.83 -23.83 -20.35
N TRP A 414 3.15 -23.97 -20.36
CA TRP A 414 3.93 -24.26 -19.15
C TRP A 414 3.79 -23.19 -18.07
N SER A 415 3.57 -21.93 -18.46
CA SER A 415 3.47 -20.81 -17.52
C SER A 415 2.18 -20.83 -16.70
N LYS A 416 1.11 -21.47 -17.23
CA LYS A 416 -0.21 -21.48 -16.59
C LYS A 416 -0.19 -22.02 -15.15
N LYS A 417 0.63 -23.01 -14.85
CA LYS A 417 0.78 -23.56 -13.50
C LYS A 417 1.41 -22.57 -12.51
N PHE A 418 2.18 -21.59 -13.01
CA PHE A 418 2.83 -20.57 -12.18
C PHE A 418 1.95 -19.32 -12.00
N LEU A 419 0.92 -19.11 -12.81
CA LEU A 419 0.08 -17.92 -12.73
C LEU A 419 -0.45 -17.64 -11.31
N PRO A 420 -0.92 -18.63 -10.51
CA PRO A 420 -1.33 -18.38 -9.13
C PRO A 420 -0.19 -17.95 -8.20
N LEU A 421 1.05 -18.14 -8.61
CA LEU A 421 2.26 -17.87 -7.83
C LEU A 421 2.94 -16.56 -8.22
N LEU A 422 2.55 -15.97 -9.37
CA LEU A 422 3.12 -14.72 -9.86
C LEU A 422 2.55 -13.51 -9.14
N ASP A 423 3.41 -12.54 -8.92
CA ASP A 423 3.04 -11.22 -8.42
C ASP A 423 2.77 -10.23 -9.57
N GLN A 424 3.42 -10.43 -10.74
CA GLN A 424 3.37 -9.50 -11.89
C GLN A 424 3.41 -10.25 -13.22
N LEU A 425 2.68 -9.72 -14.21
CA LEU A 425 2.81 -10.09 -15.63
C LEU A 425 3.05 -8.81 -16.44
N ILE A 426 4.24 -8.68 -17.05
CA ILE A 426 4.54 -7.57 -17.98
C ILE A 426 4.04 -7.95 -19.37
N VAL A 427 3.20 -7.09 -19.92
CA VAL A 427 2.81 -7.11 -21.34
C VAL A 427 3.63 -6.04 -22.05
N MET A 428 4.57 -6.48 -22.88
CA MET A 428 5.31 -5.57 -23.74
C MET A 428 4.38 -4.98 -24.78
N SER A 429 4.32 -3.67 -24.84
CA SER A 429 3.56 -2.91 -25.84
C SER A 429 4.45 -2.24 -26.88
N VAL A 430 5.73 -2.61 -26.90
CA VAL A 430 6.74 -2.29 -27.92
C VAL A 430 7.66 -3.50 -28.10
N VAL A 431 8.41 -3.56 -29.17
CA VAL A 431 9.49 -4.56 -29.29
C VAL A 431 10.61 -4.19 -28.31
N PRO A 432 11.04 -5.12 -27.40
CA PRO A 432 12.08 -4.83 -26.43
C PRO A 432 13.38 -4.32 -27.03
N GLY A 433 14.15 -3.53 -26.28
CA GLY A 433 15.52 -3.14 -26.65
C GLY A 433 15.74 -1.66 -26.93
N LYS A 434 14.70 -0.81 -26.98
CA LYS A 434 14.85 0.64 -27.17
C LYS A 434 13.77 1.42 -26.42
N SER A 435 14.18 2.50 -25.75
CA SER A 435 13.25 3.47 -25.18
C SER A 435 12.64 4.39 -26.26
N GLY A 436 11.48 4.99 -25.98
CA GLY A 436 10.85 6.02 -26.82
C GLY A 436 10.12 5.50 -28.06
N GLN A 437 9.81 4.21 -28.14
CA GLN A 437 9.00 3.62 -29.21
C GLN A 437 7.52 3.99 -29.05
N LYS A 438 6.78 3.95 -30.15
CA LYS A 438 5.32 4.11 -30.14
C LYS A 438 4.64 2.85 -29.64
N TYR A 439 3.57 3.03 -28.88
CA TYR A 439 2.69 1.97 -28.41
C TYR A 439 2.13 1.14 -29.58
N ILE A 440 2.14 -0.17 -29.45
CA ILE A 440 1.57 -1.09 -30.43
C ILE A 440 0.10 -1.27 -30.09
N GLU A 441 -0.81 -0.75 -30.92
CA GLU A 441 -2.26 -0.69 -30.66
C GLU A 441 -2.90 -2.07 -30.40
N THR A 442 -2.37 -3.15 -31.00
CA THR A 442 -2.84 -4.52 -30.75
C THR A 442 -2.61 -4.99 -29.32
N SER A 443 -1.77 -4.29 -28.53
CA SER A 443 -1.54 -4.58 -27.13
C SER A 443 -2.79 -4.34 -26.26
N HIS A 444 -3.72 -3.48 -26.66
CA HIS A 444 -5.02 -3.31 -26.01
C HIS A 444 -5.81 -4.62 -26.01
N GLU A 445 -6.03 -5.18 -27.22
CA GLU A 445 -6.75 -6.44 -27.38
C GLU A 445 -6.04 -7.61 -26.68
N LYS A 446 -4.69 -7.64 -26.76
CA LYS A 446 -3.87 -8.65 -26.09
C LYS A 446 -4.05 -8.59 -24.57
N THR A 447 -4.02 -7.39 -23.97
CA THR A 447 -4.19 -7.19 -22.53
C THR A 447 -5.58 -7.66 -22.08
N GLN A 448 -6.64 -7.30 -22.80
CA GLN A 448 -8.01 -7.73 -22.50
C GLN A 448 -8.16 -9.27 -22.54
N LYS A 449 -7.57 -9.93 -23.55
CA LYS A 449 -7.54 -11.41 -23.63
C LYS A 449 -6.78 -12.03 -22.44
N LEU A 450 -5.65 -11.46 -22.08
CA LEU A 450 -4.86 -11.92 -20.93
C LEU A 450 -5.62 -11.79 -19.61
N VAL A 451 -6.32 -10.70 -19.37
CA VAL A 451 -7.17 -10.55 -18.17
C VAL A 451 -8.11 -11.74 -17.99
N GLN A 452 -8.74 -12.20 -19.08
CA GLN A 452 -9.63 -13.37 -19.03
C GLN A 452 -8.87 -14.65 -18.70
N ILE A 453 -7.74 -14.92 -19.37
CA ILE A 453 -6.89 -16.09 -19.14
C ILE A 453 -6.37 -16.11 -17.69
N LEU A 454 -5.90 -14.98 -17.19
CA LEU A 454 -5.34 -14.82 -15.85
C LEU A 454 -6.41 -15.10 -14.78
N LYS A 455 -7.63 -14.61 -14.97
CA LYS A 455 -8.75 -14.86 -14.07
C LYS A 455 -9.11 -16.35 -14.02
N GLU A 456 -9.16 -17.02 -15.16
CA GLU A 456 -9.46 -18.47 -15.26
C GLU A 456 -8.38 -19.32 -14.57
N ASN A 457 -7.15 -18.84 -14.52
CA ASN A 457 -6.00 -19.52 -13.89
C ASN A 457 -5.64 -18.97 -12.50
N GLN A 458 -6.58 -18.33 -11.79
CA GLN A 458 -6.42 -17.88 -10.40
C GLN A 458 -5.21 -16.94 -10.17
N PHE A 459 -4.85 -16.16 -11.19
CA PHE A 459 -3.83 -15.13 -11.04
C PHE A 459 -4.34 -14.01 -10.13
N GLU A 460 -3.60 -13.73 -9.08
CA GLU A 460 -3.92 -12.68 -8.10
C GLU A 460 -2.90 -11.54 -8.13
N GLY A 461 -1.97 -11.56 -9.10
CA GLY A 461 -1.03 -10.51 -9.39
C GLY A 461 -1.65 -9.34 -10.16
N TYR A 462 -0.80 -8.53 -10.76
CA TYR A 462 -1.24 -7.42 -11.61
C TYR A 462 -0.57 -7.48 -12.98
N ILE A 463 -1.26 -6.90 -13.97
CA ILE A 463 -0.68 -6.68 -15.28
C ILE A 463 0.04 -5.34 -15.27
N GLU A 464 1.28 -5.35 -15.73
CA GLU A 464 2.07 -4.17 -16.04
C GLU A 464 2.18 -3.99 -17.55
N ILE A 465 2.01 -2.77 -18.04
CA ILE A 465 2.25 -2.40 -19.43
C ILE A 465 3.60 -1.71 -19.52
N ASP A 466 4.47 -2.25 -20.37
CA ASP A 466 5.77 -1.66 -20.64
C ASP A 466 5.95 -1.36 -22.13
N GLY A 467 6.21 -0.08 -22.41
CA GLY A 467 6.51 0.43 -23.75
C GLY A 467 5.46 1.39 -24.32
N GLY A 468 5.87 2.58 -24.69
CA GLY A 468 5.04 3.57 -25.39
C GLY A 468 3.85 4.11 -24.61
N VAL A 469 3.81 3.94 -23.27
CA VAL A 469 2.74 4.48 -22.42
C VAL A 469 2.92 5.98 -22.26
N THR A 470 1.84 6.73 -22.53
CA THR A 470 1.78 8.20 -22.53
C THR A 470 0.52 8.70 -21.81
N LEU A 471 0.39 10.02 -21.66
CA LEU A 471 -0.83 10.64 -21.11
C LEU A 471 -2.08 10.42 -22.00
N GLU A 472 -1.89 10.15 -23.30
CA GLU A 472 -2.99 9.90 -24.23
C GLU A 472 -3.59 8.51 -24.04
N ASN A 473 -2.77 7.46 -23.83
CA ASN A 473 -3.21 6.06 -23.83
C ASN A 473 -3.28 5.39 -22.45
N VAL A 474 -2.66 5.96 -21.39
CA VAL A 474 -2.61 5.32 -20.05
C VAL A 474 -4.00 5.03 -19.46
N GLY A 475 -4.99 5.88 -19.78
CA GLY A 475 -6.38 5.69 -19.36
C GLY A 475 -7.03 4.47 -20.00
N ASP A 476 -6.72 4.22 -21.26
CA ASP A 476 -7.22 3.05 -22.03
C ASP A 476 -6.50 1.78 -21.57
N CYS A 477 -5.17 1.83 -21.39
CA CYS A 477 -4.42 0.72 -20.78
C CYS A 477 -4.98 0.29 -19.42
N PHE A 478 -5.39 1.26 -18.58
CA PHE A 478 -6.05 0.97 -17.32
C PHE A 478 -7.43 0.31 -17.51
N ALA A 479 -8.22 0.79 -18.48
CA ALA A 479 -9.53 0.24 -18.80
C ALA A 479 -9.44 -1.20 -19.33
N ASP A 480 -8.36 -1.54 -20.05
CA ASP A 480 -8.07 -2.90 -20.54
C ASP A 480 -7.73 -3.90 -19.41
N GLY A 481 -7.44 -3.40 -18.21
CA GLY A 481 -7.17 -4.23 -17.03
C GLY A 481 -5.76 -4.14 -16.48
N ALA A 482 -4.86 -3.34 -17.05
CA ALA A 482 -3.55 -3.09 -16.48
C ALA A 482 -3.65 -2.30 -15.15
N ARG A 483 -2.70 -2.53 -14.26
CA ARG A 483 -2.62 -1.88 -12.93
C ARG A 483 -1.25 -1.28 -12.62
N ALA A 484 -0.23 -1.58 -13.41
CA ALA A 484 1.06 -0.91 -13.35
C ALA A 484 1.44 -0.37 -14.73
N PHE A 485 2.09 0.78 -14.77
CA PHE A 485 2.35 1.51 -16.01
C PHE A 485 3.79 2.00 -16.03
N VAL A 486 4.57 1.46 -16.96
CA VAL A 486 5.95 1.89 -17.16
C VAL A 486 5.99 3.12 -18.06
N GLY A 487 6.57 4.20 -17.54
CA GLY A 487 6.75 5.44 -18.29
C GLY A 487 8.21 5.79 -18.46
N GLY A 488 8.77 5.57 -19.64
CA GLY A 488 10.12 5.99 -19.99
C GLY A 488 10.19 7.47 -20.36
N SER A 489 10.32 7.77 -21.67
CA SER A 489 10.45 9.14 -22.17
C SER A 489 9.25 10.05 -21.83
N ALA A 490 8.06 9.47 -21.68
CA ALA A 490 6.86 10.20 -21.29
C ALA A 490 6.91 10.73 -19.85
N ILE A 491 7.70 10.13 -18.96
CA ILE A 491 7.87 10.56 -17.56
C ILE A 491 9.29 11.09 -17.34
N ILE A 492 10.30 10.24 -17.47
CA ILE A 492 11.71 10.56 -17.16
C ILE A 492 12.28 11.56 -18.18
N GLY A 493 11.86 11.49 -19.43
CA GLY A 493 12.25 12.46 -20.46
C GLY A 493 11.73 13.89 -20.23
N GLN A 494 10.88 14.11 -19.23
CA GLN A 494 10.30 15.41 -18.92
C GLN A 494 11.09 16.15 -17.83
N ASN A 495 11.03 17.48 -17.82
CA ASN A 495 11.76 18.30 -16.84
C ASN A 495 11.19 18.11 -15.41
N ASP A 496 9.89 18.06 -15.27
CA ASP A 496 9.19 17.91 -13.98
C ASP A 496 8.49 16.55 -13.88
N VAL A 497 9.23 15.55 -13.40
CA VAL A 497 8.75 14.18 -13.19
C VAL A 497 7.55 14.14 -12.24
N ARG A 498 7.55 14.98 -11.20
CA ARG A 498 6.46 15.04 -10.21
C ARG A 498 5.15 15.51 -10.84
N LEU A 499 5.22 16.54 -11.67
CA LEU A 499 4.05 17.05 -12.38
C LEU A 499 3.48 15.95 -13.30
N VAL A 500 4.33 15.31 -14.07
CA VAL A 500 3.90 14.30 -15.05
C VAL A 500 3.32 13.06 -14.37
N ILE A 501 3.94 12.53 -13.32
CA ILE A 501 3.38 11.43 -12.53
C ILE A 501 1.98 11.78 -11.99
N ARG A 502 1.79 13.03 -11.52
CA ARG A 502 0.48 13.51 -11.08
C ARG A 502 -0.55 13.54 -12.23
N GLU A 503 -0.15 13.95 -13.43
CA GLU A 503 -1.02 13.95 -14.61
C GLU A 503 -1.39 12.53 -15.04
N PHE A 504 -0.44 11.58 -15.05
CA PHE A 504 -0.72 10.16 -15.25
C PHE A 504 -1.76 9.65 -14.26
N ARG A 505 -1.57 9.93 -12.96
CA ARG A 505 -2.54 9.55 -11.91
C ARG A 505 -3.92 10.15 -12.19
N ASN A 506 -4.01 11.41 -12.58
CA ASN A 506 -5.30 12.06 -12.87
C ASN A 506 -6.01 11.40 -14.06
N LYS A 507 -5.28 11.02 -15.12
CA LYS A 507 -5.85 10.32 -16.28
C LYS A 507 -6.40 8.95 -15.89
N ILE A 508 -5.63 8.17 -15.12
CA ILE A 508 -6.06 6.85 -14.64
C ILE A 508 -7.25 6.98 -13.69
N LEU A 509 -7.25 7.95 -12.77
CA LEU A 509 -8.37 8.20 -11.87
C LEU A 509 -9.67 8.52 -12.64
N ARG A 510 -9.59 9.28 -13.72
CA ARG A 510 -10.75 9.53 -14.58
C ARG A 510 -11.29 8.23 -15.20
N SER A 511 -10.42 7.36 -15.71
CA SER A 511 -10.81 6.04 -16.26
C SER A 511 -11.40 5.14 -15.16
N ARG A 512 -10.81 5.14 -13.95
CA ARG A 512 -11.36 4.42 -12.79
C ARG A 512 -12.78 4.91 -12.44
N ARG A 513 -13.01 6.20 -12.42
CA ARG A 513 -14.34 6.79 -12.16
C ARG A 513 -15.37 6.36 -13.21
N LYS A 514 -14.99 6.31 -14.50
CA LYS A 514 -15.84 5.74 -15.56
C LYS A 514 -16.24 4.30 -15.24
N LEU A 515 -15.26 3.45 -14.90
CA LEU A 515 -15.47 2.05 -14.54
C LEU A 515 -16.43 1.89 -13.35
N LEU A 516 -16.29 2.70 -12.30
CA LEU A 516 -17.14 2.64 -11.12
C LEU A 516 -18.58 3.11 -11.40
N ILE A 517 -18.75 4.14 -12.23
CA ILE A 517 -20.06 4.61 -12.68
C ILE A 517 -20.75 3.55 -13.55
N GLN A 518 -20.02 2.89 -14.46
CA GLN A 518 -20.53 1.77 -15.25
C GLN A 518 -20.96 0.62 -14.34
N LYS A 519 -20.15 0.27 -13.35
CA LYS A 519 -20.48 -0.74 -12.36
C LYS A 519 -21.74 -0.41 -11.56
N ALA A 520 -21.89 0.84 -11.13
CA ALA A 520 -23.12 1.29 -10.44
C ALA A 520 -24.35 1.16 -11.35
N ASN A 521 -24.21 1.53 -12.65
CA ASN A 521 -25.30 1.38 -13.61
C ASN A 521 -25.68 -0.08 -13.88
N GLU A 522 -24.71 -0.99 -14.00
CA GLU A 522 -24.95 -2.44 -14.14
C GLU A 522 -25.74 -3.02 -12.97
N LEU A 523 -25.47 -2.55 -11.74
CA LEU A 523 -26.07 -3.08 -10.50
C LEU A 523 -27.46 -2.50 -10.20
N GLY A 524 -27.74 -1.25 -10.55
CA GLY A 524 -29.00 -0.60 -10.14
C GLY A 524 -29.41 0.59 -11.01
N GLY A 525 -28.93 0.66 -12.26
CA GLY A 525 -29.30 1.69 -13.22
C GLY A 525 -28.89 3.10 -12.77
N THR A 526 -29.44 4.10 -13.45
CA THR A 526 -29.19 5.53 -13.18
C THR A 526 -29.48 5.94 -11.73
N GLU A 527 -30.43 5.29 -11.07
CA GLU A 527 -30.75 5.57 -9.66
C GLU A 527 -29.56 5.28 -8.75
N LEU A 528 -28.91 4.12 -8.92
CA LEU A 528 -27.74 3.76 -8.11
C LEU A 528 -26.51 4.62 -8.49
N VAL A 529 -26.36 4.98 -9.76
CA VAL A 529 -25.33 5.95 -10.20
C VAL A 529 -25.47 7.27 -9.44
N ASN A 530 -26.66 7.85 -9.39
CA ASN A 530 -26.92 9.10 -8.69
C ASN A 530 -26.63 8.98 -7.18
N LYS A 531 -27.12 7.89 -6.54
CA LYS A 531 -26.84 7.61 -5.12
C LYS A 531 -25.35 7.48 -4.84
N TRP A 532 -24.58 6.82 -5.74
CA TRP A 532 -23.14 6.69 -5.61
C TRP A 532 -22.43 8.04 -5.70
N ILE A 533 -22.79 8.86 -6.68
CA ILE A 533 -22.24 10.21 -6.84
C ILE A 533 -22.54 11.08 -5.61
N ASP A 534 -23.72 10.95 -5.02
CA ASP A 534 -24.13 11.71 -3.84
C ASP A 534 -23.37 11.35 -2.55
N LEU A 535 -22.63 10.25 -2.52
CA LEU A 535 -21.72 9.94 -1.40
C LEU A 535 -20.52 10.88 -1.35
N HIS A 536 -20.16 11.49 -2.49
CA HIS A 536 -19.01 12.37 -2.60
C HIS A 536 -19.34 13.78 -2.11
N VAL A 537 -18.39 14.40 -1.42
CA VAL A 537 -18.52 15.79 -0.96
C VAL A 537 -18.66 16.73 -2.17
N VAL A 538 -19.50 17.75 -2.03
CA VAL A 538 -19.66 18.79 -3.06
C VAL A 538 -18.31 19.43 -3.39
N GLY A 539 -18.02 19.56 -4.67
CA GLY A 539 -16.77 20.13 -5.18
C GLY A 539 -16.25 19.40 -6.40
N LYS A 540 -15.03 19.68 -6.79
CA LYS A 540 -14.42 19.25 -8.06
C LYS A 540 -14.56 17.73 -8.36
N LYS A 541 -14.43 16.88 -7.34
CA LYS A 541 -14.58 15.42 -7.53
C LYS A 541 -16.00 15.03 -7.92
N LYS A 542 -17.01 15.57 -7.20
CA LYS A 542 -18.42 15.31 -7.48
C LYS A 542 -18.82 15.87 -8.84
N ASP A 543 -18.36 17.06 -9.18
CA ASP A 543 -18.64 17.69 -10.48
C ASP A 543 -18.08 16.85 -11.64
N GLU A 544 -16.89 16.30 -11.49
CA GLU A 544 -16.28 15.43 -12.50
C GLU A 544 -17.06 14.11 -12.65
N LEU A 545 -17.54 13.51 -11.55
CA LEU A 545 -18.39 12.30 -11.60
C LEU A 545 -19.71 12.57 -12.32
N LEU A 546 -20.36 13.72 -12.05
CA LEU A 546 -21.57 14.15 -12.75
C LEU A 546 -21.32 14.31 -14.24
N GLN A 547 -20.20 14.92 -14.61
CA GLN A 547 -19.82 15.07 -16.01
C GLN A 547 -19.59 13.73 -16.69
N ILE A 548 -18.86 12.80 -16.04
CA ILE A 548 -18.62 11.45 -16.57
C ILE A 548 -19.93 10.68 -16.75
N ALA A 549 -20.85 10.73 -15.76
CA ALA A 549 -22.16 10.07 -15.86
C ALA A 549 -22.95 10.59 -17.05
N LYS A 550 -22.93 11.90 -17.30
CA LYS A 550 -23.55 12.53 -18.48
C LYS A 550 -22.89 12.07 -19.80
N GLU A 551 -21.56 12.01 -19.85
CA GLU A 551 -20.82 11.51 -21.03
C GLU A 551 -21.18 10.05 -21.35
N LEU A 552 -21.47 9.25 -20.33
CA LEU A 552 -21.90 7.84 -20.46
C LEU A 552 -23.40 7.66 -20.75
N GLY A 553 -24.18 8.76 -20.75
CA GLY A 553 -25.63 8.71 -21.00
C GLY A 553 -26.45 8.22 -19.81
N TYR A 554 -25.96 8.36 -18.58
CA TYR A 554 -26.62 7.90 -17.33
C TYR A 554 -27.24 9.05 -16.53
N GLN A 555 -27.41 10.22 -17.14
CA GLN A 555 -28.11 11.39 -16.57
C GLN A 555 -29.10 11.99 -17.56
#